data_5511a9ecc443c85cbff4624cfcf823ee
#
_entry.id   5511a9ecc443c85cbff4624cfcf823ee
#
_cell.length_a   1.000
_cell.length_b   1.000
_cell.length_c   1.000
_cell.angle_alpha   90.00
_cell.angle_beta   90.00
_cell.angle_gamma   90.00
#
_symmetry.space_group_name_H-M   'P 1'
#
loop_
_entity.id
_entity.type
_entity.pdbx_description
1 polymer ?
#
loop_
_entity_poly.entity_id
_entity_poly.type
_entity_poly.pdbx_seq_one_letter_code
_entity_poly.pdbx_strand_id
1 'polypeptide(L)'
;MAKRIDWAINVDKLRVCFNVPDGLYTYLNEHYTRYDEVSNVRILDEDDFNLVFVEDDETKMSAVLNVRDVDGFFRLGTFTFNNKAKYDGKAFFTFDNGALYRIYLKFPNEAPQNHICDLLYVADFYGMTFNNVTELELAFDSTYNYISKVRRMIKNVGNYDLYLNGRKVIDDETMDGYGEYYTRSRIKMSKLPTLYFSQAKVTDMKMRVYDKARELNESSPQKTERLKTWLGWEDMSNVYRVEVVLHNTNVREFVERYGERLYGQSGEHSNVLNLLGLSEFRIAMFLDSADRMIYFRNKRTREKISLVEVGSGI
;
A
#
# COMPACT_ATOMS: atom_id res chain seq x y z
N MET A 1 -18.51 -12.10 -27.75
CA MET A 1 -17.44 -12.56 -26.82
C MET A 1 -17.46 -11.68 -25.60
N ALA A 2 -17.44 -12.23 -24.38
CA ALA A 2 -17.26 -11.41 -23.18
C ALA A 2 -15.86 -10.77 -23.22
N LYS A 3 -15.78 -9.46 -22.95
CA LYS A 3 -14.49 -8.75 -22.91
C LYS A 3 -13.68 -9.35 -21.75
N ARG A 4 -12.47 -9.80 -22.04
CA ARG A 4 -11.55 -10.30 -21.01
C ARG A 4 -11.33 -9.16 -20.01
N ILE A 5 -11.42 -9.48 -18.72
CA ILE A 5 -11.10 -8.56 -17.63
C ILE A 5 -9.65 -8.83 -17.24
N ASP A 6 -8.78 -7.87 -17.49
CA ASP A 6 -7.41 -7.91 -17.01
C ASP A 6 -7.36 -7.27 -15.61
N TRP A 7 -6.54 -7.84 -14.74
CA TRP A 7 -6.36 -7.33 -13.39
C TRP A 7 -4.96 -7.63 -12.86
N ALA A 8 -4.53 -6.80 -11.92
CA ALA A 8 -3.28 -6.98 -11.17
C ALA A 8 -3.45 -6.49 -9.73
N ILE A 9 -2.72 -7.07 -8.80
CA ILE A 9 -2.64 -6.63 -7.42
C ILE A 9 -1.22 -6.30 -7.02
N ASN A 10 -1.01 -5.12 -6.45
CA ASN A 10 0.29 -4.56 -6.17
C ASN A 10 0.35 -4.00 -4.76
N VAL A 11 1.57 -3.90 -4.23
CA VAL A 11 1.87 -3.04 -3.08
C VAL A 11 2.12 -1.64 -3.61
N ASP A 12 1.22 -0.70 -3.32
CA ASP A 12 1.31 0.69 -3.81
C ASP A 12 2.01 1.60 -2.79
N LYS A 13 1.97 1.23 -1.51
CA LYS A 13 2.70 1.91 -0.44
C LYS A 13 3.09 0.91 0.65
N LEU A 14 4.32 1.03 1.12
CA LEU A 14 4.80 0.27 2.27
C LEU A 14 5.65 1.17 3.15
N ARG A 15 5.26 1.25 4.42
CA ARG A 15 6.02 1.93 5.45
C ARG A 15 6.25 0.98 6.61
N VAL A 16 7.52 0.85 6.99
CA VAL A 16 7.95 -0.02 8.08
C VAL A 16 8.58 0.78 9.21
N CYS A 17 8.59 0.21 10.40
CA CYS A 17 9.22 0.78 11.58
C CYS A 17 10.35 -0.13 12.05
N PHE A 18 11.44 0.48 12.47
CA PHE A 18 12.58 -0.17 13.12
C PHE A 18 12.75 0.36 14.53
N ASN A 19 13.25 -0.49 15.43
CA ASN A 19 13.84 -0.04 16.66
C ASN A 19 15.26 0.43 16.37
N VAL A 20 15.66 1.53 16.96
CA VAL A 20 16.94 2.20 16.72
C VAL A 20 17.78 2.13 17.98
N PRO A 21 19.07 1.73 17.89
CA PRO A 21 19.95 1.75 19.04
C PRO A 21 20.22 3.18 19.53
N ASP A 22 20.52 3.32 20.81
CA ASP A 22 20.89 4.60 21.42
C ASP A 22 22.08 5.21 20.67
N GLY A 23 22.02 6.52 20.47
CA GLY A 23 23.09 7.28 19.84
C GLY A 23 23.14 7.22 18.31
N LEU A 24 22.36 6.38 17.62
CA LEU A 24 22.38 6.31 16.16
C LEU A 24 22.00 7.66 15.50
N TYR A 25 21.01 8.37 16.05
CA TYR A 25 20.64 9.68 15.52
C TYR A 25 21.81 10.66 15.56
N THR A 26 22.52 10.74 16.70
CA THR A 26 23.71 11.58 16.87
C THR A 26 24.82 11.14 15.92
N TYR A 27 25.07 9.82 15.84
CA TYR A 27 26.06 9.27 14.92
C TYR A 27 25.80 9.71 13.47
N LEU A 28 24.58 9.47 12.95
CA LEU A 28 24.22 9.85 11.57
C LEU A 28 24.25 11.36 11.33
N ASN A 29 24.03 12.16 12.38
CA ASN A 29 24.11 13.62 12.28
C ASN A 29 25.54 14.14 12.19
N GLU A 30 26.48 13.48 12.84
CA GLU A 30 27.89 13.89 12.92
C GLU A 30 28.75 13.25 11.83
N HIS A 31 28.34 12.12 11.24
CA HIS A 31 29.12 11.35 10.29
C HIS A 31 28.56 11.46 8.89
N TYR A 32 29.40 11.86 7.94
CA TYR A 32 29.13 11.81 6.50
C TYR A 32 30.47 11.69 5.76
N THR A 33 30.46 11.04 4.59
CA THR A 33 31.68 10.83 3.79
C THR A 33 31.96 12.00 2.86
N ARG A 34 30.91 12.68 2.41
CA ARG A 34 31.01 13.86 1.55
C ARG A 34 29.83 14.82 1.72
N TYR A 35 30.07 16.06 1.32
CA TYR A 35 29.07 17.11 1.25
C TYR A 35 28.92 17.56 -0.21
N ASP A 36 27.71 17.54 -0.75
CA ASP A 36 27.41 18.05 -2.08
C ASP A 36 26.98 19.52 -1.96
N GLU A 37 27.88 20.43 -2.32
CA GLU A 37 27.64 21.88 -2.24
C GLU A 37 26.52 22.34 -3.18
N VAL A 38 26.30 21.68 -4.32
CA VAL A 38 25.30 22.07 -5.32
C VAL A 38 23.89 21.78 -4.82
N SER A 39 23.68 20.59 -4.28
CA SER A 39 22.38 20.18 -3.74
C SER A 39 22.21 20.52 -2.25
N ASN A 40 23.28 20.97 -1.59
CA ASN A 40 23.33 21.29 -0.15
C ASN A 40 22.91 20.09 0.71
N VAL A 41 23.43 18.90 0.39
CA VAL A 41 23.09 17.66 1.09
C VAL A 41 24.35 16.95 1.61
N ARG A 42 24.21 16.31 2.78
CA ARG A 42 25.21 15.38 3.31
C ARG A 42 24.99 13.99 2.75
N ILE A 43 26.07 13.27 2.48
CA ILE A 43 26.03 11.91 1.95
C ILE A 43 26.93 11.02 2.78
N LEU A 44 26.40 9.90 3.21
CA LEU A 44 27.15 8.82 3.84
C LEU A 44 27.19 7.67 2.83
N ASP A 45 28.37 7.51 2.20
CA ASP A 45 28.63 6.48 1.21
C ASP A 45 29.24 5.24 1.88
N GLU A 46 28.65 4.09 1.58
CA GLU A 46 29.16 2.75 1.86
C GLU A 46 29.31 1.98 0.54
N ASP A 47 29.95 0.81 0.57
CA ASP A 47 30.25 0.05 -0.64
C ASP A 47 28.98 -0.35 -1.40
N ASP A 48 27.94 -0.80 -0.68
CA ASP A 48 26.72 -1.36 -1.26
C ASP A 48 25.51 -0.42 -1.19
N PHE A 49 25.61 0.69 -0.45
CA PHE A 49 24.51 1.65 -0.33
C PHE A 49 25.02 3.05 -0.01
N ASN A 50 24.16 4.04 -0.17
CA ASN A 50 24.38 5.36 0.40
C ASN A 50 23.12 5.94 1.04
N LEU A 51 23.33 6.83 1.99
CA LEU A 51 22.31 7.66 2.61
C LEU A 51 22.52 9.11 2.20
N VAL A 52 21.52 9.69 1.52
CA VAL A 52 21.52 11.12 1.14
C VAL A 52 20.54 11.85 2.06
N PHE A 53 21.08 12.72 2.93
CA PHE A 53 20.29 13.45 3.92
C PHE A 53 19.61 14.64 3.26
N VAL A 54 18.28 14.60 3.15
CA VAL A 54 17.46 15.58 2.41
C VAL A 54 16.67 16.53 3.30
N GLU A 55 16.55 16.21 4.57
CA GLU A 55 15.89 17.03 5.57
C GLU A 55 16.56 16.77 6.91
N ASP A 56 16.97 17.82 7.58
CA ASP A 56 17.64 17.72 8.86
C ASP A 56 17.31 18.96 9.69
N ASP A 57 16.42 18.80 10.64
CA ASP A 57 16.09 19.78 11.63
C ASP A 57 16.23 19.19 13.06
N GLU A 58 16.12 20.00 14.09
CA GLU A 58 16.27 19.57 15.49
C GLU A 58 15.31 18.44 15.89
N THR A 59 14.23 18.23 15.13
CA THR A 59 13.17 17.28 15.48
C THR A 59 13.09 16.09 14.54
N LYS A 60 13.69 16.18 13.35
CA LYS A 60 13.53 15.18 12.30
C LYS A 60 14.71 15.18 11.34
N MET A 61 15.20 14.02 11.02
CA MET A 61 16.18 13.78 9.97
C MET A 61 15.60 12.82 8.95
N SER A 62 15.69 13.13 7.67
CA SER A 62 15.26 12.27 6.57
C SER A 62 16.41 11.97 5.64
N ALA A 63 16.65 10.70 5.36
CA ALA A 63 17.70 10.23 4.47
C ALA A 63 17.15 9.31 3.40
N VAL A 64 17.44 9.63 2.14
CA VAL A 64 17.15 8.73 1.01
C VAL A 64 18.15 7.60 1.03
N LEU A 65 17.67 6.37 1.06
CA LEU A 65 18.47 5.18 0.90
C LEU A 65 18.52 4.81 -0.59
N ASN A 66 19.74 4.78 -1.13
CA ASN A 66 20.01 4.17 -2.43
C ASN A 66 20.86 2.93 -2.20
N VAL A 67 20.53 1.84 -2.87
CA VAL A 67 21.25 0.58 -2.82
C VAL A 67 21.94 0.33 -4.15
N ARG A 68 23.07 -0.38 -4.14
CA ARG A 68 23.81 -0.70 -5.35
C ARG A 68 23.08 -1.79 -6.12
N ASP A 69 22.88 -1.54 -7.41
CA ASP A 69 22.34 -2.47 -8.38
C ASP A 69 23.37 -2.66 -9.51
N VAL A 70 23.11 -3.55 -10.43
CA VAL A 70 23.95 -3.84 -11.62
C VAL A 70 24.20 -2.61 -12.47
N ASP A 71 23.24 -1.70 -12.54
CA ASP A 71 23.30 -0.46 -13.31
C ASP A 71 23.74 0.77 -12.50
N GLY A 72 24.13 0.59 -11.25
CA GLY A 72 24.53 1.68 -10.33
C GLY A 72 23.66 1.75 -9.09
N PHE A 73 23.50 2.97 -8.54
CA PHE A 73 22.66 3.17 -7.36
C PHE A 73 21.17 3.30 -7.73
N PHE A 74 20.36 2.53 -7.03
CA PHE A 74 18.92 2.52 -7.17
C PHE A 74 18.25 3.05 -5.89
N ARG A 75 17.34 4.02 -6.03
CA ARG A 75 16.58 4.57 -4.90
C ARG A 75 15.59 3.56 -4.36
N LEU A 76 15.82 3.10 -3.12
CA LEU A 76 14.95 2.14 -2.46
C LEU A 76 13.81 2.82 -1.68
N GLY A 77 14.09 3.93 -1.03
CA GLY A 77 13.11 4.66 -0.23
C GLY A 77 13.74 5.72 0.67
N THR A 78 13.03 6.09 1.73
CA THR A 78 13.47 7.15 2.64
C THR A 78 13.32 6.72 4.09
N PHE A 79 14.40 6.78 4.85
CA PHE A 79 14.39 6.74 6.30
C PHE A 79 13.91 8.07 6.86
N THR A 80 13.15 8.01 7.93
CA THR A 80 12.77 9.17 8.76
C THR A 80 13.06 8.82 10.21
N PHE A 81 14.00 9.54 10.78
CA PHE A 81 14.35 9.49 12.19
C PHE A 81 13.69 10.67 12.89
N ASN A 82 13.04 10.46 14.02
CA ASN A 82 12.38 11.51 14.77
C ASN A 82 13.00 11.60 16.16
N ASN A 83 13.43 12.81 16.53
CA ASN A 83 13.96 13.10 17.85
C ASN A 83 12.87 13.55 18.86
N LYS A 84 11.60 13.22 18.59
CA LYS A 84 10.50 13.51 19.52
C LYS A 84 10.34 12.34 20.50
N ALA A 85 10.14 12.62 21.77
CA ALA A 85 9.99 11.62 22.83
C ALA A 85 8.97 10.51 22.50
N LYS A 86 7.92 10.84 21.74
CA LYS A 86 6.92 9.85 21.26
C LYS A 86 7.52 8.79 20.31
N TYR A 87 8.59 9.12 19.60
CA TYR A 87 9.21 8.26 18.58
C TYR A 87 10.66 7.93 18.94
N ASP A 88 11.04 8.18 20.18
CA ASP A 88 12.36 7.85 20.70
C ASP A 88 12.66 6.37 20.46
N GLY A 89 13.87 6.08 20.00
CA GLY A 89 14.27 4.73 19.63
C GLY A 89 13.53 4.15 18.41
N LYS A 90 12.93 4.98 17.54
CA LYS A 90 12.23 4.52 16.32
C LYS A 90 12.70 5.24 15.07
N ALA A 91 12.87 4.46 14.00
CA ALA A 91 13.02 4.96 12.63
C ALA A 91 11.91 4.39 11.76
N PHE A 92 11.48 5.18 10.80
CA PHE A 92 10.47 4.75 9.82
C PHE A 92 11.12 4.73 8.43
N PHE A 93 10.89 3.65 7.69
CA PHE A 93 11.29 3.57 6.30
C PHE A 93 10.06 3.54 5.40
N THR A 94 10.00 4.44 4.44
CA THR A 94 8.95 4.48 3.40
C THR A 94 9.59 4.11 2.08
N PHE A 95 9.14 3.01 1.50
CA PHE A 95 9.61 2.57 0.19
C PHE A 95 9.19 3.55 -0.91
N ASP A 96 10.06 3.72 -1.91
CA ASP A 96 9.69 4.35 -3.17
C ASP A 96 8.74 3.42 -3.96
N ASN A 97 7.73 3.99 -4.62
CA ASN A 97 6.76 3.18 -5.39
C ASN A 97 7.44 2.39 -6.51
N GLY A 98 8.44 2.97 -7.17
CA GLY A 98 9.21 2.28 -8.20
C GLY A 98 9.92 1.04 -7.65
N ALA A 99 10.47 1.13 -6.43
CA ALA A 99 11.08 0.01 -5.73
C ALA A 99 10.05 -1.08 -5.42
N LEU A 100 8.88 -0.71 -4.89
CA LEU A 100 7.82 -1.67 -4.56
C LEU A 100 7.35 -2.46 -5.78
N TYR A 101 7.18 -1.82 -6.91
CA TYR A 101 6.80 -2.51 -8.14
C TYR A 101 7.89 -3.48 -8.61
N ARG A 102 9.17 -3.11 -8.54
CA ARG A 102 10.28 -4.02 -8.85
C ARG A 102 10.34 -5.21 -7.89
N ILE A 103 10.17 -4.98 -6.60
CA ILE A 103 10.23 -6.03 -5.56
C ILE A 103 9.06 -7.03 -5.71
N TYR A 104 7.85 -6.54 -5.87
CA TYR A 104 6.64 -7.35 -5.73
C TYR A 104 5.99 -7.76 -7.05
N LEU A 105 6.15 -7.00 -8.14
CA LEU A 105 5.61 -7.39 -9.45
C LEU A 105 6.55 -8.29 -10.23
N LYS A 106 7.86 -8.18 -10.02
CA LYS A 106 8.88 -8.93 -10.75
C LYS A 106 8.73 -8.79 -12.26
N PHE A 107 9.55 -7.98 -12.88
CA PHE A 107 9.59 -7.87 -14.34
C PHE A 107 9.89 -9.25 -14.95
N PRO A 108 9.21 -9.64 -16.05
CA PRO A 108 9.31 -10.97 -16.62
C PRO A 108 10.72 -11.39 -17.03
N ASN A 109 11.65 -10.46 -17.22
CA ASN A 109 13.00 -10.68 -17.72
C ASN A 109 14.11 -10.23 -16.75
N GLU A 110 13.79 -9.80 -15.55
CA GLU A 110 14.78 -9.37 -14.56
C GLU A 110 15.04 -10.50 -13.56
N ALA A 111 16.32 -10.69 -13.22
CA ALA A 111 16.66 -11.54 -12.08
C ALA A 111 15.97 -11.02 -10.82
N PRO A 112 15.41 -11.87 -9.96
CA PRO A 112 14.76 -11.43 -8.73
C PRO A 112 15.79 -10.77 -7.83
N GLN A 113 15.79 -9.44 -7.80
CA GLN A 113 16.57 -8.66 -6.85
C GLN A 113 15.78 -8.56 -5.55
N ASN A 114 16.38 -8.99 -4.45
CA ASN A 114 15.70 -8.99 -3.16
C ASN A 114 16.04 -7.72 -2.38
N HIS A 115 15.55 -6.58 -2.87
CA HIS A 115 15.75 -5.28 -2.21
C HIS A 115 15.16 -5.18 -0.78
N ILE A 116 14.36 -6.16 -0.36
CA ILE A 116 13.99 -6.32 1.05
C ILE A 116 15.20 -6.74 1.88
N CYS A 117 16.03 -7.67 1.35
CA CYS A 117 17.28 -8.03 2.03
C CYS A 117 18.24 -6.85 2.12
N ASP A 118 18.30 -6.00 1.10
CA ASP A 118 19.15 -4.80 1.13
C ASP A 118 18.70 -3.84 2.23
N LEU A 119 17.39 -3.59 2.38
CA LEU A 119 16.87 -2.80 3.49
C LEU A 119 17.22 -3.41 4.85
N LEU A 120 17.03 -4.72 4.99
CA LEU A 120 17.32 -5.42 6.25
C LEU A 120 18.82 -5.44 6.54
N TYR A 121 19.68 -5.57 5.53
CA TYR A 121 21.12 -5.45 5.65
C TYR A 121 21.53 -4.06 6.14
N VAL A 122 20.99 -2.99 5.55
CA VAL A 122 21.27 -1.61 5.99
C VAL A 122 20.77 -1.38 7.41
N ALA A 123 19.60 -1.92 7.75
CA ALA A 123 19.09 -1.84 9.11
C ALA A 123 20.02 -2.52 10.11
N ASP A 124 20.45 -3.74 9.82
CA ASP A 124 21.39 -4.52 10.66
C ASP A 124 22.76 -3.82 10.77
N PHE A 125 23.29 -3.28 9.66
CA PHE A 125 24.55 -2.51 9.64
C PHE A 125 24.55 -1.38 10.67
N TYR A 126 23.42 -0.69 10.86
CA TYR A 126 23.24 0.34 11.87
C TYR A 126 22.67 -0.17 13.21
N GLY A 127 22.61 -1.48 13.42
CA GLY A 127 22.08 -2.09 14.64
C GLY A 127 20.58 -1.87 14.85
N MET A 128 19.85 -1.52 13.79
CA MET A 128 18.39 -1.37 13.85
C MET A 128 17.72 -2.74 13.74
N THR A 129 16.65 -2.96 14.48
CA THR A 129 15.85 -4.18 14.40
C THR A 129 14.45 -3.90 13.87
N PHE A 130 13.95 -4.77 12.98
CA PHE A 130 12.59 -4.65 12.45
C PHE A 130 11.55 -4.68 13.59
N ASN A 131 10.62 -3.73 13.58
CA ASN A 131 9.56 -3.64 14.58
C ASN A 131 8.21 -4.07 14.00
N ASN A 132 7.73 -3.37 12.96
CA ASN A 132 6.44 -3.68 12.35
C ASN A 132 6.25 -2.99 10.98
N VAL A 133 5.19 -3.42 10.28
CA VAL A 133 4.61 -2.66 9.16
C VAL A 133 3.69 -1.60 9.72
N THR A 134 4.01 -0.33 9.49
CA THR A 134 3.22 0.81 9.99
C THR A 134 2.04 1.12 9.09
N GLU A 135 2.24 1.03 7.77
CA GLU A 135 1.24 1.31 6.76
C GLU A 135 1.52 0.46 5.51
N LEU A 136 0.46 -0.13 4.99
CA LEU A 136 0.47 -0.93 3.76
C LEU A 136 -0.72 -0.51 2.91
N GLU A 137 -0.48 -0.12 1.65
CA GLU A 137 -1.54 0.06 0.64
C GLU A 137 -1.45 -1.07 -0.38
N LEU A 138 -2.53 -1.82 -0.51
CA LEU A 138 -2.71 -2.80 -1.58
C LEU A 138 -3.62 -2.21 -2.64
N ALA A 139 -3.16 -2.18 -3.87
CA ALA A 139 -3.88 -1.65 -5.02
C ALA A 139 -4.28 -2.80 -5.95
N PHE A 140 -5.57 -2.90 -6.22
CA PHE A 140 -6.13 -3.80 -7.21
C PHE A 140 -6.52 -2.99 -8.44
N ASP A 141 -5.78 -3.13 -9.52
CA ASP A 141 -6.04 -2.52 -10.81
C ASP A 141 -6.82 -3.48 -11.72
N SER A 142 -7.83 -2.97 -12.43
CA SER A 142 -8.64 -3.80 -13.32
C SER A 142 -9.27 -2.99 -14.43
N THR A 143 -9.52 -3.64 -15.56
CA THR A 143 -10.32 -3.07 -16.67
C THR A 143 -11.83 -3.08 -16.39
N TYR A 144 -12.27 -3.60 -15.24
CA TYR A 144 -13.67 -3.61 -14.82
C TYR A 144 -14.04 -2.36 -14.02
N ASN A 145 -15.14 -1.72 -14.37
CA ASN A 145 -15.62 -0.50 -13.71
C ASN A 145 -16.33 -0.78 -12.37
N TYR A 146 -15.53 -0.86 -11.30
CA TYR A 146 -16.04 -1.07 -9.94
C TYR A 146 -16.90 0.07 -9.41
N ILE A 147 -16.63 1.32 -9.83
CA ILE A 147 -17.47 2.47 -9.45
C ILE A 147 -18.90 2.25 -9.94
N SER A 148 -19.05 1.85 -11.19
CA SER A 148 -20.37 1.56 -11.78
C SER A 148 -21.03 0.35 -11.12
N LYS A 149 -20.27 -0.69 -10.73
CA LYS A 149 -20.78 -1.84 -9.97
C LYS A 149 -21.39 -1.38 -8.64
N VAL A 150 -20.62 -0.66 -7.84
CA VAL A 150 -21.06 -0.15 -6.52
C VAL A 150 -22.32 0.71 -6.66
N ARG A 151 -22.29 1.69 -7.56
CA ARG A 151 -23.46 2.57 -7.81
C ARG A 151 -24.71 1.82 -8.21
N ARG A 152 -24.58 0.86 -9.11
CA ARG A 152 -25.71 0.02 -9.57
C ARG A 152 -26.31 -0.79 -8.42
N MET A 153 -25.46 -1.38 -7.57
CA MET A 153 -25.94 -2.20 -6.45
C MET A 153 -26.60 -1.37 -5.37
N ILE A 154 -26.02 -0.20 -5.05
CA ILE A 154 -26.63 0.73 -4.08
C ILE A 154 -27.99 1.25 -4.59
N LYS A 155 -28.11 1.57 -5.87
CA LYS A 155 -29.40 1.99 -6.44
C LYS A 155 -30.47 0.88 -6.44
N ASN A 156 -30.05 -0.36 -6.36
CA ASN A 156 -30.96 -1.52 -6.40
C ASN A 156 -31.25 -2.07 -5.00
N VAL A 157 -31.65 -1.18 -4.09
CA VAL A 157 -32.01 -1.49 -2.69
C VAL A 157 -33.15 -2.52 -2.57
N GLY A 158 -33.95 -2.70 -3.59
CA GLY A 158 -35.00 -3.72 -3.62
C GLY A 158 -34.44 -5.16 -3.60
N ASN A 159 -33.28 -5.38 -4.23
CA ASN A 159 -32.67 -6.70 -4.40
C ASN A 159 -31.45 -6.94 -3.51
N TYR A 160 -30.79 -5.89 -3.03
CA TYR A 160 -29.55 -6.00 -2.28
C TYR A 160 -29.60 -5.24 -0.97
N ASP A 161 -29.03 -5.83 0.07
CA ASP A 161 -28.67 -5.17 1.30
C ASP A 161 -27.19 -4.75 1.20
N LEU A 162 -26.87 -3.51 1.55
CA LEU A 162 -25.50 -2.99 1.68
C LEU A 162 -24.99 -3.23 3.09
N TYR A 163 -23.77 -3.69 3.21
CA TYR A 163 -23.04 -3.79 4.47
C TYR A 163 -21.77 -2.95 4.42
N LEU A 164 -21.56 -2.10 5.40
CA LEU A 164 -20.35 -1.32 5.60
C LEU A 164 -19.76 -1.67 6.97
N ASN A 165 -18.47 -2.00 7.01
CA ASN A 165 -17.79 -2.42 8.24
C ASN A 165 -18.56 -3.53 9.01
N GLY A 166 -19.12 -4.49 8.28
CA GLY A 166 -19.89 -5.59 8.84
C GLY A 166 -21.31 -5.24 9.32
N ARG A 167 -21.72 -3.98 9.23
CA ARG A 167 -23.06 -3.52 9.64
C ARG A 167 -23.94 -3.29 8.44
N LYS A 168 -25.18 -3.78 8.53
CA LYS A 168 -26.19 -3.52 7.49
C LYS A 168 -26.58 -2.05 7.50
N VAL A 169 -26.57 -1.44 6.33
CA VAL A 169 -27.11 -0.09 6.11
C VAL A 169 -28.62 -0.23 5.96
N ILE A 170 -29.42 0.36 6.86
CA ILE A 170 -30.86 0.06 6.99
C ILE A 170 -31.72 0.99 6.15
N ASP A 171 -31.33 2.28 5.95
CA ASP A 171 -32.18 3.29 5.29
C ASP A 171 -31.42 4.40 4.58
N ASP A 172 -32.10 5.11 3.66
CA ASP A 172 -31.59 6.33 3.00
C ASP A 172 -31.25 7.43 4.00
N GLU A 173 -31.99 7.56 5.11
CA GLU A 173 -31.68 8.52 6.19
C GLU A 173 -30.44 8.12 6.98
N THR A 174 -30.18 6.83 7.14
CA THR A 174 -28.91 6.35 7.73
C THR A 174 -27.73 6.48 6.77
N MET A 175 -27.96 6.58 5.48
CA MET A 175 -26.90 6.95 4.51
C MET A 175 -26.34 8.33 4.79
N ASP A 176 -27.12 9.27 5.29
CA ASP A 176 -26.63 10.59 5.74
C ASP A 176 -25.82 10.51 7.05
N GLY A 177 -26.14 9.59 7.96
CA GLY A 177 -25.36 9.29 9.16
C GLY A 177 -24.11 8.44 8.89
N TYR A 178 -24.13 7.65 7.84
CA TYR A 178 -22.96 6.87 7.36
C TYR A 178 -22.06 7.66 6.41
N GLY A 179 -22.39 8.91 6.07
CA GLY A 179 -21.55 9.80 5.28
C GLY A 179 -20.15 10.00 5.86
N GLU A 180 -19.96 9.81 7.17
CA GLU A 180 -18.64 9.76 7.80
C GLU A 180 -17.82 8.52 7.41
N TYR A 181 -18.48 7.42 7.03
CA TYR A 181 -17.83 6.16 6.70
C TYR A 181 -17.59 5.97 5.21
N TYR A 182 -18.20 6.76 4.36
CA TYR A 182 -18.36 6.37 2.99
C TYR A 182 -18.11 7.46 1.94
N THR A 183 -18.30 8.74 2.25
CA THR A 183 -17.77 9.80 1.39
C THR A 183 -17.51 11.08 2.18
N ARG A 184 -16.52 11.87 1.76
CA ARG A 184 -16.34 13.25 2.26
C ARG A 184 -17.40 14.23 1.78
N SER A 185 -18.29 13.80 0.92
CA SER A 185 -19.31 14.70 0.38
C SER A 185 -20.67 14.03 0.33
N ARG A 186 -21.65 14.73 0.88
CA ARG A 186 -23.08 14.47 0.67
C ARG A 186 -23.53 14.62 -0.81
N ILE A 187 -22.56 14.67 -1.72
CA ILE A 187 -22.79 14.87 -3.15
C ILE A 187 -23.31 13.56 -3.74
N LYS A 188 -24.34 13.70 -4.55
CA LYS A 188 -24.97 12.60 -5.29
C LYS A 188 -23.95 11.63 -5.83
N MET A 189 -23.92 10.40 -5.32
CA MET A 189 -23.00 9.31 -5.71
C MET A 189 -22.86 9.11 -7.22
N SER A 190 -23.86 9.52 -7.99
CA SER A 190 -23.82 9.46 -9.45
C SER A 190 -22.77 10.36 -10.11
N LYS A 191 -22.18 11.30 -9.36
CA LYS A 191 -21.21 12.28 -9.89
C LYS A 191 -19.82 12.16 -9.30
N LEU A 192 -19.60 11.29 -8.31
CA LEU A 192 -18.30 11.16 -7.66
C LEU A 192 -17.37 10.30 -8.53
N PRO A 193 -16.19 10.83 -8.90
CA PRO A 193 -15.17 10.05 -9.61
C PRO A 193 -14.47 9.04 -8.69
N THR A 194 -14.53 9.26 -7.38
CA THR A 194 -13.89 8.45 -6.34
C THR A 194 -14.87 8.16 -5.23
N LEU A 195 -14.93 6.92 -4.78
CA LEU A 195 -15.66 6.48 -3.60
C LEU A 195 -14.67 6.22 -2.47
N TYR A 196 -14.93 6.81 -1.31
CA TYR A 196 -14.11 6.65 -0.11
C TYR A 196 -14.89 5.89 0.96
N PHE A 197 -14.24 4.91 1.55
CA PHE A 197 -14.74 4.13 2.67
C PHE A 197 -13.73 4.21 3.80
N SER A 198 -14.17 4.47 5.01
CA SER A 198 -13.28 4.49 6.18
C SER A 198 -14.00 3.99 7.41
N GLN A 199 -13.25 3.42 8.33
CA GLN A 199 -13.71 3.15 9.68
C GLN A 199 -13.56 4.41 10.54
N ALA A 200 -14.16 4.42 11.73
CA ALA A 200 -14.27 5.64 12.53
C ALA A 200 -12.93 6.18 13.08
N LYS A 201 -11.95 5.30 13.30
CA LYS A 201 -10.65 5.68 13.87
C LYS A 201 -9.61 5.94 12.79
N VAL A 202 -8.70 6.88 13.05
CA VAL A 202 -7.61 7.24 12.12
C VAL A 202 -6.69 6.04 11.79
N THR A 203 -6.55 5.10 12.73
CA THR A 203 -5.73 3.87 12.57
C THR A 203 -6.49 2.71 11.93
N ASP A 204 -7.74 2.94 11.55
CA ASP A 204 -8.59 1.92 10.96
C ASP A 204 -8.37 1.83 9.45
N MET A 205 -8.83 0.71 8.87
CA MET A 205 -8.75 0.50 7.42
C MET A 205 -9.47 1.61 6.66
N LYS A 206 -8.90 1.93 5.50
CA LYS A 206 -9.52 2.82 4.51
C LYS A 206 -9.54 2.13 3.17
N MET A 207 -10.53 2.45 2.35
CA MET A 207 -10.61 1.96 0.99
C MET A 207 -11.00 3.08 0.04
N ARG A 208 -10.42 3.06 -1.15
CA ARG A 208 -10.74 3.98 -2.26
C ARG A 208 -11.11 3.16 -3.49
N VAL A 209 -12.13 3.60 -4.21
CA VAL A 209 -12.49 3.05 -5.51
C VAL A 209 -12.57 4.20 -6.50
N TYR A 210 -11.72 4.21 -7.53
CA TYR A 210 -11.63 5.32 -8.44
C TYR A 210 -11.20 4.96 -9.87
N ASP A 211 -11.38 5.92 -10.77
CA ASP A 211 -10.95 5.86 -12.15
C ASP A 211 -9.45 6.18 -12.23
N LYS A 212 -8.63 5.13 -12.32
CA LYS A 212 -7.17 5.26 -12.40
C LYS A 212 -6.72 5.84 -13.73
N ALA A 213 -7.43 5.52 -14.82
CA ALA A 213 -7.12 6.08 -16.14
C ALA A 213 -7.26 7.61 -16.13
N ARG A 214 -8.30 8.12 -15.48
CA ARG A 214 -8.50 9.55 -15.32
C ARG A 214 -7.39 10.19 -14.47
N GLU A 215 -7.03 9.58 -13.35
CA GLU A 215 -5.95 10.08 -12.50
C GLU A 215 -4.61 10.14 -13.24
N LEU A 216 -4.33 9.14 -14.08
CA LEU A 216 -3.12 9.10 -14.90
C LEU A 216 -3.11 10.19 -15.99
N ASN A 217 -4.26 10.46 -16.59
CA ASN A 217 -4.38 11.54 -17.59
C ASN A 217 -4.19 12.94 -16.98
N GLU A 218 -4.52 13.10 -15.70
CA GLU A 218 -4.28 14.33 -14.92
C GLU A 218 -2.84 14.40 -14.36
N SER A 219 -2.07 13.32 -14.47
CA SER A 219 -0.69 13.16 -13.99
C SER A 219 0.32 13.33 -15.13
N SER A 220 1.62 13.18 -14.82
CA SER A 220 2.66 13.23 -15.86
C SER A 220 2.61 12.00 -16.79
N PRO A 221 2.88 12.19 -18.11
CA PRO A 221 2.95 11.06 -19.04
C PRO A 221 3.95 9.97 -18.63
N GLN A 222 5.05 10.35 -17.95
CA GLN A 222 6.05 9.40 -17.47
C GLN A 222 5.47 8.43 -16.43
N LYS A 223 4.55 8.88 -15.58
CA LYS A 223 3.87 8.01 -14.61
C LYS A 223 3.02 6.96 -15.32
N THR A 224 2.32 7.36 -16.38
CA THR A 224 1.51 6.44 -17.18
C THR A 224 2.36 5.38 -17.86
N GLU A 225 3.46 5.77 -18.52
CA GLU A 225 4.35 4.83 -19.19
C GLU A 225 5.03 3.85 -18.22
N ARG A 226 5.46 4.33 -17.04
CA ARG A 226 5.98 3.45 -15.99
C ARG A 226 4.92 2.43 -15.55
N LEU A 227 3.69 2.86 -15.31
CA LEU A 227 2.63 1.95 -14.87
C LEU A 227 2.27 0.93 -15.96
N LYS A 228 2.25 1.32 -17.24
CA LYS A 228 2.10 0.38 -18.37
C LYS A 228 3.19 -0.68 -18.35
N THR A 229 4.45 -0.27 -18.21
CA THR A 229 5.59 -1.19 -18.16
C THR A 229 5.45 -2.16 -17.01
N TRP A 230 5.12 -1.66 -15.82
CA TRP A 230 5.00 -2.49 -14.61
C TRP A 230 3.83 -3.46 -14.65
N LEU A 231 2.69 -3.07 -15.21
CA LEU A 231 1.52 -3.94 -15.33
C LEU A 231 1.58 -4.86 -16.56
N GLY A 232 2.44 -4.55 -17.53
CA GLY A 232 2.45 -5.23 -18.83
C GLY A 232 1.19 -4.98 -19.65
N TRP A 233 0.53 -3.82 -19.46
CA TRP A 233 -0.71 -3.47 -20.15
C TRP A 233 -0.46 -2.44 -21.23
N GLU A 234 -0.92 -2.73 -22.45
CA GLU A 234 -0.77 -1.83 -23.60
C GLU A 234 -1.73 -0.64 -23.49
N ASP A 235 -2.96 -0.86 -23.04
CA ASP A 235 -4.02 0.14 -22.95
C ASP A 235 -4.39 0.46 -21.51
N MET A 236 -4.16 1.71 -21.11
CA MET A 236 -4.50 2.25 -19.80
C MET A 236 -5.75 3.13 -19.80
N SER A 237 -6.50 3.20 -20.93
CA SER A 237 -7.66 4.09 -21.07
C SER A 237 -8.86 3.71 -20.21
N ASN A 238 -8.92 2.47 -19.75
CA ASN A 238 -10.03 1.92 -18.95
C ASN A 238 -9.49 1.14 -17.75
N VAL A 239 -8.77 1.79 -16.87
CA VAL A 239 -8.26 1.20 -15.64
C VAL A 239 -8.96 1.81 -14.44
N TYR A 240 -9.54 0.95 -13.62
CA TYR A 240 -10.18 1.28 -12.35
C TYR A 240 -9.38 0.66 -11.23
N ARG A 241 -9.23 1.38 -10.13
CA ARG A 241 -8.46 0.93 -8.99
C ARG A 241 -9.32 0.83 -7.74
N VAL A 242 -9.12 -0.24 -7.00
CA VAL A 242 -9.57 -0.39 -5.62
C VAL A 242 -8.31 -0.46 -4.75
N GLU A 243 -8.17 0.48 -3.83
CA GLU A 243 -7.06 0.51 -2.88
C GLU A 243 -7.57 0.27 -1.47
N VAL A 244 -6.85 -0.55 -0.72
CA VAL A 244 -7.06 -0.71 0.72
C VAL A 244 -5.82 -0.24 1.47
N VAL A 245 -6.03 0.61 2.47
CA VAL A 245 -4.98 1.11 3.38
C VAL A 245 -5.10 0.35 4.69
N LEU A 246 -4.05 -0.33 5.04
CA LEU A 246 -3.93 -1.16 6.24
C LEU A 246 -2.86 -0.56 7.16
N HIS A 247 -3.15 -0.57 8.45
CA HIS A 247 -2.19 -0.18 9.48
C HIS A 247 -1.70 -1.41 10.24
N ASN A 248 -0.71 -1.25 11.11
CA ASN A 248 -0.06 -2.32 11.84
C ASN A 248 -1.05 -3.35 12.43
N THR A 249 -2.12 -2.89 13.10
CA THR A 249 -3.11 -3.78 13.72
C THR A 249 -3.79 -4.68 12.69
N ASN A 250 -4.16 -4.13 11.52
CA ASN A 250 -4.84 -4.89 10.47
C ASN A 250 -3.92 -5.94 9.85
N VAL A 251 -2.67 -5.56 9.57
CA VAL A 251 -1.65 -6.46 9.03
C VAL A 251 -1.37 -7.59 10.01
N ARG A 252 -1.16 -7.26 11.28
CA ARG A 252 -0.92 -8.24 12.34
C ARG A 252 -2.07 -9.23 12.49
N GLU A 253 -3.32 -8.72 12.61
CA GLU A 253 -4.51 -9.57 12.73
C GLU A 253 -4.67 -10.53 11.53
N PHE A 254 -4.33 -10.08 10.33
CA PHE A 254 -4.38 -10.94 9.15
C PHE A 254 -3.30 -12.03 9.21
N VAL A 255 -2.06 -11.66 9.52
CA VAL A 255 -0.94 -12.62 9.64
C VAL A 255 -1.20 -13.64 10.75
N GLU A 256 -1.67 -13.21 11.93
CA GLU A 256 -2.02 -14.10 13.04
C GLU A 256 -3.14 -15.08 12.67
N ARG A 257 -4.13 -14.62 11.87
CA ARG A 257 -5.29 -15.44 11.49
C ARG A 257 -5.00 -16.44 10.39
N TYR A 258 -4.22 -16.05 9.42
CA TYR A 258 -4.04 -16.78 8.16
C TYR A 258 -2.60 -17.20 7.86
N GLY A 259 -1.60 -16.58 8.47
CA GLY A 259 -0.19 -16.78 8.13
C GLY A 259 0.25 -18.23 8.32
N GLU A 260 0.01 -18.80 9.49
CA GLU A 260 0.38 -20.19 9.78
C GLU A 260 -0.42 -21.19 8.93
N ARG A 261 -1.72 -20.96 8.79
CA ARG A 261 -2.62 -21.84 8.03
C ARG A 261 -2.32 -21.86 6.54
N LEU A 262 -1.96 -20.71 5.96
CA LEU A 262 -1.76 -20.59 4.52
C LEU A 262 -0.32 -20.85 4.10
N TYR A 263 0.67 -20.61 4.98
CA TYR A 263 2.08 -20.58 4.59
C TYR A 263 2.99 -21.40 5.49
N GLY A 264 2.46 -22.08 6.52
CA GLY A 264 3.25 -22.96 7.42
C GLY A 264 4.36 -22.24 8.20
N GLN A 265 4.34 -20.91 8.21
CA GLN A 265 5.32 -20.09 8.93
C GLN A 265 4.68 -19.53 10.20
N SER A 266 5.40 -19.67 11.32
CA SER A 266 5.01 -19.00 12.57
C SER A 266 4.86 -17.51 12.29
N GLY A 267 3.78 -16.91 12.82
CA GLY A 267 3.38 -15.53 12.54
C GLY A 267 4.34 -14.45 13.04
N GLU A 268 5.64 -14.61 12.80
CA GLU A 268 6.63 -13.57 13.07
C GLU A 268 6.44 -12.42 12.10
N HIS A 269 6.24 -11.23 12.63
CA HIS A 269 6.02 -10.00 11.87
C HIS A 269 7.13 -9.68 10.87
N SER A 270 8.37 -10.13 11.11
CA SER A 270 9.51 -9.99 10.20
C SER A 270 9.28 -10.69 8.85
N ASN A 271 8.47 -11.75 8.83
CA ASN A 271 8.19 -12.50 7.60
C ASN A 271 7.16 -11.82 6.68
N VAL A 272 6.43 -10.82 7.17
CA VAL A 272 5.38 -10.17 6.37
C VAL A 272 5.93 -9.52 5.10
N LEU A 273 7.14 -8.97 5.14
CA LEU A 273 7.79 -8.36 3.99
C LEU A 273 8.03 -9.38 2.87
N ASN A 274 8.45 -10.59 3.23
CA ASN A 274 8.64 -11.69 2.29
C ASN A 274 7.30 -12.27 1.82
N LEU A 275 6.31 -12.40 2.71
CA LEU A 275 4.96 -12.88 2.39
C LEU A 275 4.26 -11.97 1.37
N LEU A 276 4.48 -10.66 1.43
CA LEU A 276 4.00 -9.72 0.42
C LEU A 276 4.57 -9.99 -0.98
N GLY A 277 5.68 -10.73 -1.10
CA GLY A 277 6.21 -11.23 -2.37
C GLY A 277 5.33 -12.31 -3.03
N LEU A 278 4.48 -13.00 -2.26
CA LEU A 278 3.56 -14.01 -2.76
C LEU A 278 2.26 -13.35 -3.24
N SER A 279 1.91 -13.58 -4.51
CA SER A 279 0.69 -13.00 -5.10
C SER A 279 -0.56 -13.45 -4.35
N GLU A 280 -0.61 -14.72 -3.95
CA GLU A 280 -1.73 -15.33 -3.22
C GLU A 280 -1.93 -14.66 -1.86
N PHE A 281 -0.84 -14.31 -1.19
CA PHE A 281 -0.90 -13.60 0.10
C PHE A 281 -1.47 -12.19 -0.07
N ARG A 282 -1.01 -11.44 -1.08
CA ARG A 282 -1.54 -10.11 -1.38
C ARG A 282 -3.02 -10.16 -1.75
N ILE A 283 -3.41 -11.13 -2.60
CA ILE A 283 -4.82 -11.34 -3.00
C ILE A 283 -5.67 -11.65 -1.78
N ALA A 284 -5.28 -12.61 -0.95
CA ALA A 284 -6.03 -13.01 0.24
C ALA A 284 -6.20 -11.84 1.22
N MET A 285 -5.12 -11.10 1.50
CA MET A 285 -5.17 -9.93 2.39
C MET A 285 -6.04 -8.81 1.83
N PHE A 286 -5.95 -8.55 0.51
CA PHE A 286 -6.77 -7.55 -0.15
C PHE A 286 -8.26 -7.92 -0.10
N LEU A 287 -8.62 -9.16 -0.45
CA LEU A 287 -10.01 -9.61 -0.47
C LEU A 287 -10.64 -9.62 0.92
N ASP A 288 -9.92 -10.13 1.94
CA ASP A 288 -10.39 -10.09 3.34
C ASP A 288 -10.64 -8.64 3.78
N SER A 289 -9.73 -7.74 3.45
CA SER A 289 -9.82 -6.33 3.83
C SER A 289 -10.95 -5.61 3.09
N ALA A 290 -11.08 -5.80 1.79
CA ALA A 290 -12.15 -5.21 1.00
C ALA A 290 -13.54 -5.69 1.46
N ASP A 291 -13.67 -6.99 1.73
CA ASP A 291 -14.90 -7.61 2.22
C ASP A 291 -15.28 -7.19 3.65
N ARG A 292 -14.30 -6.81 4.47
CA ARG A 292 -14.55 -6.21 5.80
C ARG A 292 -15.06 -4.79 5.66
N MET A 293 -14.64 -4.06 4.64
CA MET A 293 -15.05 -2.67 4.40
C MET A 293 -16.43 -2.58 3.78
N ILE A 294 -16.68 -3.33 2.70
CA ILE A 294 -17.95 -3.28 1.96
C ILE A 294 -18.27 -4.61 1.32
N TYR A 295 -19.51 -5.05 1.47
CA TYR A 295 -20.11 -6.13 0.68
C TYR A 295 -21.60 -5.91 0.52
N PHE A 296 -22.18 -6.62 -0.43
CA PHE A 296 -23.63 -6.67 -0.64
C PHE A 296 -24.14 -8.06 -0.28
N ARG A 297 -25.43 -8.14 0.02
CA ARG A 297 -26.12 -9.43 0.19
C ARG A 297 -27.38 -9.43 -0.63
N ASN A 298 -27.56 -10.45 -1.47
CA ASN A 298 -28.78 -10.64 -2.20
C ASN A 298 -29.93 -10.94 -1.23
N LYS A 299 -31.03 -10.17 -1.28
CA LYS A 299 -32.15 -10.31 -0.33
C LYS A 299 -32.88 -11.64 -0.46
N ARG A 300 -32.96 -12.19 -1.71
CA ARG A 300 -33.65 -13.43 -2.01
C ARG A 300 -32.80 -14.67 -1.69
N THR A 301 -31.55 -14.72 -2.21
CA THR A 301 -30.69 -15.89 -2.06
C THR A 301 -29.86 -15.86 -0.76
N ARG A 302 -29.78 -14.72 -0.09
CA ARG A 302 -28.92 -14.45 1.08
C ARG A 302 -27.42 -14.57 0.78
N GLU A 303 -27.06 -14.72 -0.46
CA GLU A 303 -25.68 -14.82 -0.92
C GLU A 303 -24.95 -13.51 -0.68
N LYS A 304 -23.72 -13.62 -0.17
CA LYS A 304 -22.78 -12.48 -0.03
C LYS A 304 -22.15 -12.21 -1.40
N ILE A 305 -22.13 -10.96 -1.81
CA ILE A 305 -21.52 -10.50 -3.04
C ILE A 305 -20.42 -9.52 -2.67
N SER A 306 -19.18 -9.91 -2.91
CA SER A 306 -18.01 -9.10 -2.67
C SER A 306 -17.92 -7.97 -3.70
N LEU A 307 -17.26 -6.86 -3.31
CA LEU A 307 -16.99 -5.76 -4.23
C LEU A 307 -16.12 -6.25 -5.40
N VAL A 308 -15.04 -6.93 -5.05
CA VAL A 308 -14.09 -7.52 -6.01
C VAL A 308 -14.26 -9.03 -5.99
N GLU A 309 -14.50 -9.60 -7.14
CA GLU A 309 -14.44 -11.03 -7.36
C GLU A 309 -13.27 -11.31 -8.28
N VAL A 310 -12.22 -11.90 -7.73
CA VAL A 310 -11.14 -12.46 -8.53
C VAL A 310 -11.70 -13.74 -9.12
N GLY A 311 -11.91 -13.74 -10.44
CA GLY A 311 -12.53 -14.90 -11.13
C GLY A 311 -11.82 -16.19 -10.74
N SER A 312 -12.59 -17.25 -10.59
CA SER A 312 -12.19 -18.59 -10.18
C SER A 312 -11.10 -19.17 -11.12
N GLY A 313 -9.89 -18.78 -10.90
CA GLY A 313 -8.68 -19.23 -11.59
C GLY A 313 -7.53 -19.39 -10.61
N ILE A 314 -7.85 -19.41 -9.30
CA ILE A 314 -6.93 -19.75 -8.22
C ILE A 314 -7.35 -21.11 -7.66
#